data_abc7a55f4547247c28a9917835577279
#
_entry.id   abc7a55f4547247c28a9917835577279
#
_cell.length_a   1.000
_cell.length_b   1.000
_cell.length_c   1.000
_cell.angle_alpha   90.00
_cell.angle_beta   90.00
_cell.angle_gamma   90.00
#
_symmetry.space_group_name_H-M   'P 1'
#
loop_
_entity.id
_entity.type
_entity.pdbx_description
1 polymer ?
#
loop_
_entity_poly.entity_id
_entity_poly.type
_entity_poly.pdbx_seq_one_letter_code
_entity_poly.pdbx_strand_id
1 'polypeptide(L)'
;GFQMMLDLGETEDTIADKTGFSKTTIKHRLNIAKLDQDELKNKEQDKDFQLSLKDLYELERIKDVEERNKILREATDNRNLVAKVQSYIREKERQKKTDAIVKMLKELGVVEAPKQYAREQYGNKWEKVKSFRMNDEVPESIQLKNKQNEKLYYYINWIEIDVVRKKKAVKKKLTPAEQKEKEQKANKKYMK
;
A
#
# COMPACT_ATOMS: atom_id res chain seq x y z
N GLY A 1 -22.40 -14.76 28.85
CA GLY A 1 -22.36 -15.17 27.44
C GLY A 1 -21.17 -16.07 27.10
N PHE A 2 -20.89 -16.33 25.83
CA PHE A 2 -19.81 -17.27 25.42
C PHE A 2 -18.43 -16.88 25.95
N GLN A 3 -18.10 -15.59 26.02
CA GLN A 3 -16.85 -15.13 26.62
C GLN A 3 -16.69 -15.57 28.06
N MET A 4 -17.76 -15.46 28.86
CA MET A 4 -17.77 -15.91 30.25
C MET A 4 -17.55 -17.42 30.38
N MET A 5 -18.07 -18.21 29.44
CA MET A 5 -17.82 -19.66 29.43
C MET A 5 -16.36 -19.99 29.11
N LEU A 6 -15.75 -19.27 28.17
CA LEU A 6 -14.30 -19.38 27.90
C LEU A 6 -13.45 -18.98 29.13
N ASP A 7 -13.82 -17.90 29.79
CA ASP A 7 -13.12 -17.41 30.99
C ASP A 7 -13.22 -18.43 32.16
N LEU A 8 -14.27 -19.25 32.18
CA LEU A 8 -14.45 -20.37 33.11
C LEU A 8 -13.75 -21.66 32.68
N GLY A 9 -12.95 -21.62 31.59
CA GLY A 9 -12.15 -22.75 31.11
C GLY A 9 -12.85 -23.65 30.10
N GLU A 10 -14.05 -23.30 29.62
CA GLU A 10 -14.72 -24.04 28.55
C GLU A 10 -13.96 -23.83 27.21
N THR A 11 -14.05 -24.82 26.33
CA THR A 11 -13.54 -24.69 24.94
C THR A 11 -14.69 -24.33 23.99
N GLU A 12 -14.36 -23.85 22.81
CA GLU A 12 -15.37 -23.60 21.75
C GLU A 12 -16.19 -24.87 21.46
N ASP A 13 -15.58 -26.05 21.58
CA ASP A 13 -16.23 -27.35 21.39
C ASP A 13 -17.27 -27.64 22.47
N THR A 14 -16.88 -27.53 23.75
CA THR A 14 -17.78 -27.73 24.86
C THR A 14 -18.91 -26.69 24.89
N ILE A 15 -18.63 -25.47 24.49
CA ILE A 15 -19.66 -24.42 24.34
C ILE A 15 -20.65 -24.80 23.23
N ALA A 16 -20.14 -25.28 22.07
CA ALA A 16 -21.00 -25.74 20.99
C ALA A 16 -21.93 -26.88 21.43
N ASP A 17 -21.38 -27.88 22.09
CA ASP A 17 -22.15 -29.04 22.59
C ASP A 17 -23.22 -28.63 23.62
N LYS A 18 -22.88 -27.73 24.55
CA LYS A 18 -23.79 -27.26 25.59
C LYS A 18 -24.89 -26.33 25.10
N THR A 19 -24.60 -25.54 24.07
CA THR A 19 -25.50 -24.47 23.59
C THR A 19 -26.24 -24.81 22.32
N GLY A 20 -25.82 -25.85 21.59
CA GLY A 20 -26.37 -26.23 20.29
C GLY A 20 -25.99 -25.30 19.15
N PHE A 21 -25.13 -24.29 19.39
CA PHE A 21 -24.63 -23.41 18.32
C PHE A 21 -23.42 -24.03 17.63
N SER A 22 -23.28 -23.77 16.33
CA SER A 22 -22.07 -24.18 15.62
C SER A 22 -20.83 -23.41 16.14
N LYS A 23 -19.66 -24.06 16.09
CA LYS A 23 -18.39 -23.41 16.43
C LYS A 23 -18.19 -22.09 15.65
N THR A 24 -18.58 -22.07 14.38
CA THR A 24 -18.50 -20.86 13.54
C THR A 24 -19.35 -19.73 14.13
N THR A 25 -20.57 -20.03 14.54
CA THR A 25 -21.46 -19.05 15.20
C THR A 25 -20.86 -18.52 16.50
N ILE A 26 -20.27 -19.42 17.31
CA ILE A 26 -19.60 -19.02 18.56
C ILE A 26 -18.46 -18.10 18.30
N LYS A 27 -17.57 -18.42 17.32
CA LYS A 27 -16.44 -17.56 16.90
C LYS A 27 -16.91 -16.18 16.46
N HIS A 28 -17.94 -16.12 15.62
CA HIS A 28 -18.48 -14.84 15.17
C HIS A 28 -18.99 -14.00 16.34
N ARG A 29 -19.76 -14.59 17.25
CA ARG A 29 -20.27 -13.87 18.42
C ARG A 29 -19.19 -13.42 19.38
N LEU A 30 -18.12 -14.21 19.55
CA LEU A 30 -16.95 -13.82 20.33
C LEU A 30 -16.18 -12.66 19.67
N ASN A 31 -16.08 -12.65 18.36
CA ASN A 31 -15.44 -11.56 17.63
C ASN A 31 -16.26 -10.25 17.68
N ILE A 32 -17.58 -10.36 17.64
CA ILE A 32 -18.48 -9.21 17.83
C ILE A 32 -18.37 -8.68 19.27
N ALA A 33 -18.24 -9.55 20.27
CA ALA A 33 -18.07 -9.14 21.66
C ALA A 33 -16.79 -8.36 21.93
N LYS A 34 -15.78 -8.47 21.06
CA LYS A 34 -14.53 -7.69 21.13
C LYS A 34 -14.68 -6.25 20.60
N LEU A 35 -15.76 -5.95 19.88
CA LEU A 35 -16.02 -4.61 19.39
C LEU A 35 -16.43 -3.68 20.53
N ASP A 36 -16.23 -2.39 20.29
CA ASP A 36 -16.67 -1.36 21.21
C ASP A 36 -18.22 -1.42 21.36
N GLN A 37 -18.65 -1.77 22.56
CA GLN A 37 -20.07 -2.02 22.84
C GLN A 37 -20.90 -0.72 22.84
N ASP A 38 -20.30 0.41 23.16
CA ASP A 38 -20.97 1.69 23.12
C ASP A 38 -21.18 2.15 21.68
N GLU A 39 -20.18 1.97 20.82
CA GLU A 39 -20.33 2.21 19.37
C GLU A 39 -21.37 1.29 18.73
N LEU A 40 -21.41 0.02 19.10
CA LEU A 40 -22.43 -0.91 18.62
C LEU A 40 -23.84 -0.43 19.00
N LYS A 41 -24.06 -0.09 20.27
CA LYS A 41 -25.35 0.43 20.74
C LYS A 41 -25.75 1.73 20.04
N ASN A 42 -24.81 2.64 19.85
CA ASN A 42 -25.05 3.90 19.13
C ASN A 42 -25.53 3.61 17.71
N LYS A 43 -24.88 2.66 17.01
CA LYS A 43 -25.25 2.29 15.63
C LYS A 43 -26.58 1.51 15.56
N GLU A 44 -26.90 0.71 16.57
CA GLU A 44 -28.18 0.01 16.65
C GLU A 44 -29.37 0.98 16.91
N GLN A 45 -29.13 2.08 17.61
CA GLN A 45 -30.14 3.10 17.89
C GLN A 45 -30.30 4.11 16.73
N ASP A 46 -29.35 4.16 15.83
CA ASP A 46 -29.41 5.02 14.66
C ASP A 46 -30.41 4.45 13.63
N LYS A 47 -31.51 5.17 13.39
CA LYS A 47 -32.58 4.75 12.49
C LYS A 47 -32.13 4.62 11.03
N ASP A 48 -31.13 5.36 10.66
CA ASP A 48 -30.55 5.37 9.30
C ASP A 48 -29.46 4.29 9.14
N PHE A 49 -28.92 3.80 10.25
CA PHE A 49 -27.88 2.78 10.29
C PHE A 49 -28.45 1.43 10.74
N GLN A 50 -29.09 0.70 9.84
CA GLN A 50 -29.64 -0.64 10.13
C GLN A 50 -28.53 -1.69 10.18
N LEU A 51 -27.74 -1.70 11.26
CA LEU A 51 -26.65 -2.65 11.45
C LEU A 51 -27.17 -4.08 11.50
N SER A 52 -26.70 -4.93 10.61
CA SER A 52 -27.03 -6.35 10.55
C SER A 52 -25.87 -7.24 10.99
N LEU A 53 -26.17 -8.49 11.39
CA LEU A 53 -25.13 -9.48 11.67
C LEU A 53 -24.20 -9.71 10.47
N LYS A 54 -24.72 -9.59 9.25
CA LYS A 54 -23.93 -9.71 8.03
C LYS A 54 -22.86 -8.60 7.94
N ASP A 55 -23.21 -7.38 8.30
CA ASP A 55 -22.29 -6.24 8.31
C ASP A 55 -21.19 -6.44 9.36
N LEU A 56 -21.55 -6.99 10.53
CA LEU A 56 -20.58 -7.33 11.57
C LEU A 56 -19.62 -8.44 11.13
N TYR A 57 -20.10 -9.41 10.35
CA TYR A 57 -19.22 -10.45 9.77
C TYR A 57 -18.27 -9.87 8.71
N GLU A 58 -18.68 -8.83 7.97
CA GLU A 58 -17.76 -8.14 7.08
C GLU A 58 -16.62 -7.47 7.86
N LEU A 59 -16.90 -6.86 9.02
CA LEU A 59 -15.86 -6.29 9.89
C LEU A 59 -14.85 -7.35 10.38
N GLU A 60 -15.26 -8.59 10.61
CA GLU A 60 -14.36 -9.65 11.07
C GLU A 60 -13.26 -10.01 10.07
N ARG A 61 -13.41 -9.66 8.79
CA ARG A 61 -12.37 -9.82 7.78
C ARG A 61 -11.10 -8.99 8.10
N ILE A 62 -11.25 -7.98 8.94
CA ILE A 62 -10.15 -7.18 9.47
C ILE A 62 -9.70 -7.85 10.77
N LYS A 63 -8.42 -8.22 10.87
CA LYS A 63 -7.89 -8.92 12.06
C LYS A 63 -7.76 -8.00 13.26
N ASP A 64 -7.42 -6.74 13.02
CA ASP A 64 -7.17 -5.72 14.03
C ASP A 64 -8.49 -5.17 14.58
N VAL A 65 -8.71 -5.32 15.88
CA VAL A 65 -9.93 -4.90 16.56
C VAL A 65 -10.08 -3.38 16.60
N GLU A 66 -8.98 -2.66 16.79
CA GLU A 66 -8.98 -1.20 16.83
C GLU A 66 -9.39 -0.61 15.46
N GLU A 67 -8.89 -1.20 14.37
CA GLU A 67 -9.30 -0.80 13.03
C GLU A 67 -10.77 -1.15 12.75
N ARG A 68 -11.29 -2.26 13.28
CA ARG A 68 -12.73 -2.58 13.22
C ARG A 68 -13.56 -1.50 13.92
N ASN A 69 -13.18 -1.14 15.15
CA ASN A 69 -13.86 -0.12 15.95
C ASN A 69 -13.82 1.25 15.26
N LYS A 70 -12.67 1.61 14.67
CA LYS A 70 -12.52 2.84 13.91
C LYS A 70 -13.46 2.87 12.70
N ILE A 71 -13.50 1.80 11.92
CA ILE A 71 -14.39 1.70 10.74
C ILE A 71 -15.85 1.74 11.17
N LEU A 72 -16.22 1.05 12.24
CA LEU A 72 -17.59 1.06 12.78
C LEU A 72 -18.00 2.49 13.19
N ARG A 73 -17.13 3.20 13.91
CA ARG A 73 -17.34 4.57 14.34
C ARG A 73 -17.55 5.52 13.16
N GLU A 74 -16.68 5.42 12.16
CA GLU A 74 -16.67 6.31 11.00
C GLU A 74 -17.75 5.97 9.95
N ALA A 75 -18.37 4.82 10.02
CA ALA A 75 -19.40 4.40 9.07
C ALA A 75 -20.67 5.22 9.24
N THR A 76 -21.23 5.69 8.14
CA THR A 76 -22.49 6.49 8.10
C THR A 76 -23.72 5.62 7.85
N ASP A 77 -23.54 4.49 7.19
CA ASP A 77 -24.57 3.50 6.85
C ASP A 77 -23.94 2.15 6.53
N ASN A 78 -24.77 1.13 6.31
CA ASN A 78 -24.31 -0.25 6.03
C ASN A 78 -23.44 -0.33 4.76
N ARG A 79 -23.82 0.39 3.69
CA ARG A 79 -23.07 0.37 2.44
C ARG A 79 -21.70 1.02 2.61
N ASN A 80 -21.68 2.13 3.36
CA ASN A 80 -20.44 2.83 3.70
C ASN A 80 -19.53 1.96 4.55
N LEU A 81 -20.07 1.23 5.54
CA LEU A 81 -19.32 0.28 6.35
C LEU A 81 -18.64 -0.79 5.49
N VAL A 82 -19.42 -1.47 4.65
CA VAL A 82 -18.89 -2.51 3.74
C VAL A 82 -17.84 -1.93 2.80
N ALA A 83 -18.08 -0.74 2.23
CA ALA A 83 -17.13 -0.07 1.36
C ALA A 83 -15.81 0.27 2.07
N LYS A 84 -15.87 0.75 3.33
CA LYS A 84 -14.69 1.03 4.15
C LYS A 84 -13.90 -0.25 4.46
N VAL A 85 -14.57 -1.35 4.83
CA VAL A 85 -13.93 -2.66 5.05
C VAL A 85 -13.20 -3.13 3.80
N GLN A 86 -13.87 -3.10 2.65
CA GLN A 86 -13.27 -3.51 1.38
C GLN A 86 -12.08 -2.62 0.98
N SER A 87 -12.20 -1.31 1.21
CA SER A 87 -11.12 -0.37 0.95
C SER A 87 -9.91 -0.64 1.82
N TYR A 88 -10.13 -0.88 3.12
CA TYR A 88 -9.05 -1.25 4.05
C TYR A 88 -8.33 -2.53 3.64
N ILE A 89 -9.08 -3.57 3.28
CA ILE A 89 -8.51 -4.87 2.86
C ILE A 89 -7.66 -4.67 1.60
N ARG A 90 -8.20 -3.98 0.58
CA ARG A 90 -7.44 -3.69 -0.66
C ARG A 90 -6.17 -2.90 -0.40
N GLU A 91 -6.24 -1.90 0.49
CA GLU A 91 -5.06 -1.10 0.84
C GLU A 91 -3.98 -1.94 1.56
N LYS A 92 -4.39 -2.81 2.49
CA LYS A 92 -3.45 -3.73 3.16
C LYS A 92 -2.82 -4.75 2.20
N GLU A 93 -3.59 -5.26 1.25
CA GLU A 93 -3.06 -6.16 0.21
C GLU A 93 -2.08 -5.41 -0.71
N ARG A 94 -2.44 -4.19 -1.11
CA ARG A 94 -1.57 -3.32 -1.90
C ARG A 94 -0.26 -3.03 -1.16
N GLN A 95 -0.34 -2.70 0.12
CA GLN A 95 0.83 -2.43 0.95
C GLN A 95 1.75 -3.66 1.03
N LYS A 96 1.20 -4.85 1.27
CA LYS A 96 1.98 -6.09 1.29
C LYS A 96 2.70 -6.36 -0.03
N LYS A 97 2.01 -6.18 -1.17
CA LYS A 97 2.61 -6.33 -2.50
C LYS A 97 3.72 -5.31 -2.71
N THR A 98 3.48 -4.05 -2.35
CA THR A 98 4.46 -2.96 -2.43
C THR A 98 5.71 -3.31 -1.62
N ASP A 99 5.54 -3.70 -0.37
CA ASP A 99 6.65 -4.04 0.53
C ASP A 99 7.48 -5.21 -0.01
N ALA A 100 6.82 -6.23 -0.56
CA ALA A 100 7.49 -7.37 -1.16
C ALA A 100 8.35 -6.96 -2.37
N ILE A 101 7.79 -6.18 -3.30
CA ILE A 101 8.51 -5.70 -4.49
C ILE A 101 9.66 -4.76 -4.08
N VAL A 102 9.42 -3.83 -3.14
CA VAL A 102 10.44 -2.90 -2.65
C VAL A 102 11.58 -3.65 -1.97
N LYS A 103 11.27 -4.71 -1.20
CA LYS A 103 12.29 -5.56 -0.59
C LYS A 103 13.20 -6.18 -1.66
N MET A 104 12.62 -6.81 -2.69
CA MET A 104 13.39 -7.39 -3.79
C MET A 104 14.24 -6.34 -4.53
N LEU A 105 13.68 -5.13 -4.75
CA LEU A 105 14.42 -4.04 -5.40
C LEU A 105 15.60 -3.57 -4.56
N LYS A 106 15.44 -3.47 -3.24
CA LYS A 106 16.53 -3.11 -2.31
C LYS A 106 17.63 -4.17 -2.30
N GLU A 107 17.28 -5.45 -2.34
CA GLU A 107 18.25 -6.57 -2.44
C GLU A 107 19.06 -6.51 -3.74
N LEU A 108 18.49 -5.97 -4.81
CA LEU A 108 19.18 -5.70 -6.09
C LEU A 108 19.97 -4.38 -6.09
N GLY A 109 20.06 -3.67 -4.96
CA GLY A 109 20.78 -2.40 -4.85
C GLY A 109 20.03 -1.20 -5.43
N VAL A 110 18.74 -1.34 -5.73
CA VAL A 110 17.89 -0.21 -6.16
C VAL A 110 17.51 0.62 -4.94
N VAL A 111 17.70 1.93 -5.02
CA VAL A 111 17.43 2.85 -3.92
C VAL A 111 16.19 3.69 -4.20
N GLU A 112 15.59 4.25 -3.17
CA GLU A 112 14.45 5.14 -3.34
C GLU A 112 14.80 6.38 -4.16
N ALA A 113 13.89 6.77 -5.05
CA ALA A 113 14.07 7.95 -5.87
C ALA A 113 14.07 9.22 -5.01
N PRO A 114 14.92 10.21 -5.33
CA PRO A 114 14.96 11.46 -4.58
C PRO A 114 13.61 12.21 -4.73
N LYS A 115 13.23 12.99 -3.71
CA LYS A 115 11.97 13.77 -3.70
C LYS A 115 11.74 14.61 -4.96
N GLN A 116 12.83 15.07 -5.59
CA GLN A 116 12.78 15.84 -6.83
C GLN A 116 12.22 15.04 -8.01
N TYR A 117 12.33 13.68 -7.99
CA TYR A 117 11.84 12.82 -9.06
C TYR A 117 10.35 13.04 -9.33
N ALA A 118 9.52 13.19 -8.31
CA ALA A 118 8.08 13.41 -8.45
C ALA A 118 7.73 14.62 -9.35
N ARG A 119 8.58 15.65 -9.35
CA ARG A 119 8.44 16.85 -10.20
C ARG A 119 9.09 16.69 -11.57
N GLU A 120 10.14 15.88 -11.67
CA GLU A 120 10.97 15.71 -12.86
C GLU A 120 10.57 14.51 -13.72
N GLN A 121 9.67 13.64 -13.25
CA GLN A 121 9.32 12.37 -13.91
C GLN A 121 8.79 12.53 -15.34
N TYR A 122 8.12 13.64 -15.64
CA TYR A 122 7.59 13.95 -16.97
C TYR A 122 8.60 14.65 -17.88
N GLY A 123 9.81 14.93 -17.37
CA GLY A 123 10.88 15.56 -18.13
C GLY A 123 11.84 14.56 -18.77
N ASN A 124 12.80 15.09 -19.55
CA ASN A 124 13.79 14.25 -20.24
C ASN A 124 14.96 13.76 -19.39
N LYS A 125 14.95 14.03 -18.06
CA LYS A 125 16.09 13.72 -17.18
C LYS A 125 16.11 12.24 -16.72
N TRP A 126 14.97 11.57 -16.76
CA TRP A 126 14.80 10.22 -16.27
C TRP A 126 14.33 9.27 -17.36
N GLU A 127 14.67 8.03 -17.22
CA GLU A 127 14.24 6.94 -18.09
C GLU A 127 13.66 5.82 -17.23
N LYS A 128 12.47 5.35 -17.59
CA LYS A 128 11.81 4.21 -16.96
C LYS A 128 12.46 2.92 -17.49
N VAL A 129 12.93 2.08 -16.57
CA VAL A 129 13.58 0.80 -16.88
C VAL A 129 12.57 -0.35 -16.79
N LYS A 130 11.73 -0.34 -15.76
CA LYS A 130 10.70 -1.34 -15.50
C LYS A 130 9.60 -0.75 -14.64
N SER A 131 8.38 -1.29 -14.75
CA SER A 131 7.26 -0.95 -13.87
C SER A 131 6.60 -2.22 -13.35
N PHE A 132 6.07 -2.14 -12.12
CA PHE A 132 5.29 -3.18 -11.47
C PHE A 132 3.95 -2.59 -11.08
N ARG A 133 2.87 -3.04 -11.73
CA ARG A 133 1.52 -2.55 -11.44
C ARG A 133 1.02 -3.16 -10.14
N MET A 134 0.30 -2.36 -9.34
CA MET A 134 -0.25 -2.80 -8.05
C MET A 134 -1.31 -3.89 -8.19
N ASN A 135 -1.95 -4.00 -9.36
CA ASN A 135 -2.96 -5.03 -9.63
C ASN A 135 -2.36 -6.37 -10.07
N ASP A 136 -1.09 -6.38 -10.47
CA ASP A 136 -0.44 -7.60 -10.91
C ASP A 136 0.01 -8.44 -9.69
N GLU A 137 0.32 -9.70 -9.92
CA GLU A 137 0.92 -10.55 -8.90
C GLU A 137 2.37 -10.13 -8.61
N VAL A 138 2.81 -10.38 -7.38
CA VAL A 138 4.21 -10.15 -7.01
C VAL A 138 5.08 -11.13 -7.80
N PRO A 139 6.06 -10.68 -8.57
CA PRO A 139 6.92 -11.57 -9.34
C PRO A 139 7.78 -12.43 -8.41
N GLU A 140 8.04 -13.68 -8.77
CA GLU A 140 8.95 -14.57 -8.02
C GLU A 140 10.40 -14.05 -8.02
N SER A 141 10.82 -13.38 -9.09
CA SER A 141 12.12 -12.73 -9.20
C SER A 141 12.07 -11.47 -10.06
N ILE A 142 12.95 -10.53 -9.76
CA ILE A 142 13.07 -9.28 -10.51
C ILE A 142 14.39 -9.29 -11.29
N GLN A 143 14.29 -9.30 -12.62
CA GLN A 143 15.43 -9.08 -13.50
C GLN A 143 15.40 -7.64 -14.02
N LEU A 144 16.48 -6.90 -13.82
CA LEU A 144 16.64 -5.54 -14.28
C LEU A 144 17.74 -5.50 -15.36
N LYS A 145 17.43 -4.89 -16.50
CA LYS A 145 18.42 -4.59 -17.53
C LYS A 145 19.26 -3.40 -17.05
N ASN A 146 20.32 -3.70 -16.30
CA ASN A 146 21.24 -2.68 -15.81
C ASN A 146 22.54 -2.73 -16.64
N LYS A 147 22.98 -1.58 -17.14
CA LYS A 147 24.33 -1.43 -17.69
C LYS A 147 25.27 -1.25 -16.50
N GLN A 148 26.47 -1.85 -16.58
CA GLN A 148 27.47 -1.77 -15.50
C GLN A 148 27.61 -0.33 -14.97
N ASN A 149 27.53 -0.19 -13.64
CA ASN A 149 27.68 1.08 -12.89
C ASN A 149 26.57 2.14 -13.04
N GLU A 150 25.37 1.80 -13.48
CA GLU A 150 24.25 2.74 -13.45
C GLU A 150 23.45 2.60 -12.15
N LYS A 151 23.25 3.69 -11.43
CA LYS A 151 22.42 3.73 -10.22
C LYS A 151 20.94 3.70 -10.60
N LEU A 152 20.23 2.69 -10.13
CA LEU A 152 18.79 2.55 -10.31
C LEU A 152 18.05 3.08 -9.09
N TYR A 153 16.85 3.59 -9.33
CA TYR A 153 15.99 4.15 -8.30
C TYR A 153 14.59 3.57 -8.44
N TYR A 154 13.87 3.35 -7.35
CA TYR A 154 12.46 3.04 -7.38
C TYR A 154 11.60 4.22 -6.90
N TYR A 155 10.42 4.34 -7.48
CA TYR A 155 9.43 5.34 -7.11
C TYR A 155 8.05 4.68 -7.03
N ILE A 156 7.36 4.89 -5.93
CA ILE A 156 6.03 4.33 -5.68
C ILE A 156 5.00 5.40 -5.99
N ASN A 157 4.09 5.11 -6.91
CA ASN A 157 2.91 5.94 -7.15
C ASN A 157 1.62 5.14 -6.87
N TRP A 158 0.46 5.73 -7.11
CA TRP A 158 -0.83 5.10 -6.82
C TRP A 158 -1.13 3.83 -7.65
N ILE A 159 -0.50 3.67 -8.78
CA ILE A 159 -0.81 2.65 -9.79
C ILE A 159 0.30 1.60 -9.87
N GLU A 160 1.56 2.02 -9.75
CA GLU A 160 2.71 1.18 -10.03
C GLU A 160 3.95 1.59 -9.22
N ILE A 161 4.91 0.68 -9.16
CA ILE A 161 6.27 0.95 -8.71
C ILE A 161 7.15 1.05 -9.94
N ASP A 162 7.71 2.21 -10.17
CA ASP A 162 8.61 2.47 -11.27
C ASP A 162 10.05 2.26 -10.86
N VAL A 163 10.80 1.53 -11.66
CA VAL A 163 12.27 1.49 -11.60
C VAL A 163 12.80 2.42 -12.68
N VAL A 164 13.60 3.38 -12.27
CA VAL A 164 14.06 4.47 -13.13
C VAL A 164 15.56 4.69 -13.00
N ARG A 165 16.14 5.31 -14.02
CA ARG A 165 17.53 5.78 -14.00
C ARG A 165 17.65 7.21 -14.52
N LYS A 166 18.68 7.92 -14.08
CA LYS A 166 19.01 9.22 -14.67
C LYS A 166 19.58 9.03 -16.07
N LYS A 167 19.03 9.74 -17.04
CA LYS A 167 19.65 9.83 -18.37
C LYS A 167 20.98 10.55 -18.27
N LYS A 168 22.00 10.04 -18.95
CA LYS A 168 23.26 10.78 -19.11
C LYS A 168 22.95 12.07 -19.88
N ALA A 169 23.39 13.20 -19.34
CA ALA A 169 23.29 14.46 -20.07
C ALA A 169 23.96 14.28 -21.44
N VAL A 170 23.19 14.34 -22.49
CA VAL A 170 23.74 14.41 -23.84
C VAL A 170 24.46 15.73 -23.90
N LYS A 171 25.79 15.71 -23.91
CA LYS A 171 26.56 16.92 -24.23
C LYS A 171 26.06 17.41 -25.60
N LYS A 172 25.31 18.50 -25.62
CA LYS A 172 24.98 19.16 -26.90
C LYS A 172 26.28 19.29 -27.69
N LYS A 173 26.39 18.62 -28.83
CA LYS A 173 27.47 18.90 -29.75
C LYS A 173 27.31 20.38 -30.09
N LEU A 174 28.30 21.17 -29.70
CA LEU A 174 28.33 22.58 -30.03
C LEU A 174 28.22 22.72 -31.56
N THR A 175 27.37 23.60 -31.99
CA THR A 175 27.30 23.92 -33.42
C THR A 175 28.65 24.44 -33.88
N PRO A 176 29.02 24.30 -35.17
CA PRO A 176 30.30 24.85 -35.68
C PRO A 176 30.52 26.31 -35.37
N ALA A 177 29.45 27.09 -35.26
CA ALA A 177 29.51 28.50 -34.86
C ALA A 177 29.89 28.70 -33.38
N GLU A 178 29.29 27.91 -32.49
CA GLU A 178 29.59 27.93 -31.03
C GLU A 178 31.01 27.39 -30.73
N GLN A 179 31.48 26.44 -31.54
CA GLN A 179 32.87 25.95 -31.45
C GLN A 179 33.88 27.03 -31.80
N LYS A 180 33.67 27.76 -32.92
CA LYS A 180 34.52 28.90 -33.32
C LYS A 180 34.52 30.04 -32.30
N GLU A 181 33.36 30.31 -31.69
CA GLU A 181 33.27 31.35 -30.66
C GLU A 181 34.01 30.97 -29.38
N LYS A 182 33.97 29.68 -28.98
CA LYS A 182 34.78 29.20 -27.86
C LYS A 182 36.27 29.22 -28.13
N GLU A 183 36.68 28.82 -29.33
CA GLU A 183 38.09 28.89 -29.73
C GLU A 183 38.63 30.35 -29.77
N GLN A 184 37.81 31.28 -30.28
CA GLN A 184 38.16 32.70 -30.27
C GLN A 184 38.26 33.27 -28.85
N LYS A 185 37.34 32.88 -27.94
CA LYS A 185 37.41 33.29 -26.53
C LYS A 185 38.61 32.68 -25.80
N ALA A 186 38.96 31.42 -26.12
CA ALA A 186 40.12 30.75 -25.56
C ALA A 186 41.42 31.45 -26.03
N ASN A 187 41.56 31.71 -27.32
CA ASN A 187 42.73 32.38 -27.88
C ASN A 187 42.91 33.81 -27.35
N LYS A 188 41.81 34.56 -27.14
CA LYS A 188 41.91 35.91 -26.50
C LYS A 188 42.39 35.86 -25.04
N LYS A 189 42.22 34.71 -24.34
CA LYS A 189 42.66 34.54 -22.95
C LYS A 189 44.19 34.24 -22.86
N TYR A 190 44.77 33.69 -23.90
CA TYR A 190 46.21 33.38 -23.97
C TYR A 190 47.06 34.54 -24.58
N MET A 191 46.39 35.58 -25.09
CA MET A 191 47.07 36.78 -25.65
C MET A 191 47.07 38.01 -24.71
N LYS A 192 46.66 37.79 -23.44
CA LYS A 192 46.86 38.75 -22.34
C LYS A 192 47.84 38.16 -21.33
#